data_ef5ccf2209c08b606e23438e016f5b64
#
_entry.id   ef5ccf2209c08b606e23438e016f5b64
#
_cell.length_a   1.000
_cell.length_b   1.000
_cell.length_c   1.000
_cell.angle_alpha   90.00
_cell.angle_beta   90.00
_cell.angle_gamma   90.00
#
_symmetry.space_group_name_H-M   'P 1'
#
loop_
_entity.id
_entity.type
_entity.pdbx_description
1 polymer ?
#
loop_
_entity_poly.entity_id
_entity_poly.type
_entity_poly.pdbx_seq_one_letter_code
_entity_poly.pdbx_strand_id
1 'polypeptide(L)'
;MKAFPPPEKGQIRYVIQLAEQDDESNYQVELIVGQTVEIDEINQYFFGGQIKKENIVGWGFTRYVVSELGPMAGTRMAVDPNAPTVNRFIRLGGAPSLIRYNSRLPVVVYVPEGVEVRYRIWRAEPDSKAANEV
;
A
#
# COMPACT_ATOMS: atom_id res chain seq x y z
N MET A 1 2.08 -19.82 -7.35
CA MET A 1 0.86 -19.06 -6.98
C MET A 1 -0.37 -19.93 -6.68
N LYS A 2 -0.19 -21.25 -6.60
CA LYS A 2 -1.34 -22.15 -6.34
C LYS A 2 -2.04 -21.90 -4.99
N ALA A 3 -1.28 -21.44 -3.99
CA ALA A 3 -1.83 -21.16 -2.66
C ALA A 3 -2.74 -19.92 -2.64
N PHE A 4 -2.56 -19.01 -3.58
CA PHE A 4 -3.30 -17.76 -3.64
C PHE A 4 -4.46 -17.90 -4.62
N PRO A 5 -5.70 -17.70 -4.16
CA PRO A 5 -6.85 -17.87 -5.06
C PRO A 5 -6.82 -16.83 -6.18
N PRO A 6 -7.40 -17.15 -7.34
CA PRO A 6 -7.54 -16.17 -8.40
C PRO A 6 -8.44 -15.02 -7.95
N PRO A 7 -8.28 -13.81 -8.53
CA PRO A 7 -9.14 -12.69 -8.16
C PRO A 7 -10.59 -12.98 -8.53
N GLU A 8 -11.50 -12.49 -7.69
CA GLU A 8 -12.94 -12.53 -7.94
C GLU A 8 -13.32 -11.51 -9.01
N LYS A 9 -14.55 -11.60 -9.49
CA LYS A 9 -15.07 -10.61 -10.45
C LYS A 9 -15.00 -9.20 -9.88
N GLY A 10 -14.45 -8.26 -10.65
CA GLY A 10 -14.24 -6.88 -10.21
C GLY A 10 -13.00 -6.66 -9.37
N GLN A 11 -12.21 -7.69 -9.16
CA GLN A 11 -11.01 -7.66 -8.35
C GLN A 11 -9.78 -7.92 -9.21
N ILE A 12 -8.66 -7.27 -8.87
CA ILE A 12 -7.36 -7.50 -9.50
C ILE A 12 -6.39 -8.00 -8.44
N ARG A 13 -5.43 -8.79 -8.86
CA ARG A 13 -4.38 -9.31 -7.99
C ARG A 13 -3.03 -8.81 -8.45
N TYR A 14 -2.29 -8.15 -7.54
CA TYR A 14 -0.92 -7.72 -7.76
C TYR A 14 0.03 -8.59 -6.95
N VAL A 15 1.21 -8.81 -7.49
CA VAL A 15 2.25 -9.61 -6.84
C VAL A 15 3.53 -8.78 -6.77
N ILE A 16 4.13 -8.72 -5.59
CA ILE A 16 5.42 -8.07 -5.36
C ILE A 16 6.43 -9.17 -5.05
N GLN A 17 7.46 -9.27 -5.87
CA GLN A 17 8.59 -10.17 -5.64
C GLN A 17 9.73 -9.35 -5.05
N LEU A 18 10.19 -9.74 -3.87
CA LEU A 18 11.24 -9.03 -3.15
C LEU A 18 12.60 -9.67 -3.46
N ALA A 19 13.61 -8.83 -3.66
CA ALA A 19 14.98 -9.29 -3.81
C ALA A 19 15.51 -9.83 -2.48
N GLU A 20 16.31 -10.88 -2.53
CA GLU A 20 16.98 -11.43 -1.35
C GLU A 20 17.98 -10.42 -0.79
N GLN A 21 17.96 -10.25 0.54
CA GLN A 21 18.90 -9.40 1.26
C GLN A 21 19.67 -10.24 2.28
N ASP A 22 20.86 -9.76 2.69
CA ASP A 22 21.70 -10.48 3.65
C ASP A 22 21.02 -10.61 5.02
N ASP A 23 20.44 -9.53 5.51
CA ASP A 23 19.69 -9.54 6.76
C ASP A 23 18.33 -8.85 6.55
N GLU A 24 17.33 -9.66 6.25
CA GLU A 24 16.01 -9.15 5.93
C GLU A 24 15.28 -8.55 7.13
N SER A 25 15.77 -8.82 8.34
CA SER A 25 15.20 -8.22 9.55
C SER A 25 15.41 -6.70 9.61
N ASN A 26 16.35 -6.15 8.83
CA ASN A 26 16.59 -4.71 8.73
C ASN A 26 15.64 -4.00 7.76
N TYR A 27 14.73 -4.73 7.13
CA TYR A 27 13.87 -4.20 6.08
C TYR A 27 12.41 -4.38 6.40
N GLN A 28 11.60 -3.48 5.90
CA GLN A 28 10.15 -3.63 5.85
C GLN A 28 9.64 -3.17 4.49
N VAL A 29 8.46 -3.63 4.13
CA VAL A 29 7.79 -3.22 2.90
C VAL A 29 6.62 -2.34 3.27
N GLU A 30 6.54 -1.17 2.68
CA GLU A 30 5.36 -0.32 2.78
C GLU A 30 4.46 -0.59 1.58
N LEU A 31 3.24 -1.04 1.84
CA LEU A 31 2.21 -1.18 0.81
C LEU A 31 1.50 0.15 0.63
N ILE A 32 1.40 0.59 -0.61
CA ILE A 32 0.79 1.88 -0.96
C ILE A 32 -0.31 1.57 -1.96
N VAL A 33 -1.55 1.72 -1.53
CA VAL A 33 -2.72 1.45 -2.35
C VAL A 33 -3.43 2.76 -2.62
N GLY A 34 -3.86 2.96 -3.85
CA GLY A 34 -4.55 4.18 -4.23
C GLY A 34 -5.04 4.14 -5.66
N GLN A 35 -5.35 5.31 -6.16
CA GLN A 35 -5.88 5.46 -7.52
C GLN A 35 -5.40 6.77 -8.11
N THR A 36 -5.08 6.74 -9.40
CA THR A 36 -4.76 7.95 -10.14
C THR A 36 -6.06 8.62 -10.55
N VAL A 37 -6.21 9.87 -10.16
CA VAL A 37 -7.40 10.67 -10.46
C VAL A 37 -6.99 12.00 -11.07
N GLU A 38 -7.88 12.57 -11.87
CA GLU A 38 -7.70 13.89 -12.44
C GLU A 38 -8.30 14.91 -11.49
N ILE A 39 -7.45 15.76 -10.89
CA ILE A 39 -7.85 16.67 -9.82
C ILE A 39 -6.91 17.88 -9.78
N ASP A 40 -7.26 18.90 -8.96
CA ASP A 40 -6.44 20.08 -8.79
C ASP A 40 -5.05 19.75 -8.24
N GLU A 41 -4.12 20.68 -8.40
CA GLU A 41 -2.73 20.54 -7.92
C GLU A 41 -2.54 21.01 -6.48
N ILE A 42 -3.50 21.71 -5.90
CA ILE A 42 -3.32 22.50 -4.68
C ILE A 42 -3.62 21.71 -3.42
N ASN A 43 -4.77 21.04 -3.39
CA ASN A 43 -5.23 20.35 -2.20
C ASN A 43 -4.53 19.01 -2.03
N GLN A 44 -4.39 18.58 -0.78
CA GLN A 44 -3.91 17.25 -0.46
C GLN A 44 -5.11 16.34 -0.23
N TYR A 45 -5.08 15.18 -0.85
CA TYR A 45 -6.18 14.22 -0.81
C TYR A 45 -5.70 12.86 -0.31
N PHE A 46 -6.64 12.12 0.23
CA PHE A 46 -6.44 10.71 0.55
C PHE A 46 -7.78 9.97 0.43
N PHE A 47 -7.69 8.66 0.18
CA PHE A 47 -8.86 7.80 0.21
C PHE A 47 -9.04 7.19 1.60
N GLY A 48 -10.28 7.03 2.02
CA GLY A 48 -10.62 6.19 3.14
C GLY A 48 -10.48 4.71 2.74
N GLY A 49 -10.47 3.84 3.71
CA GLY A 49 -10.34 2.41 3.50
C GLY A 49 -9.18 1.82 4.27
N GLN A 50 -9.01 0.52 4.14
CA GLN A 50 -7.95 -0.19 4.84
C GLN A 50 -7.47 -1.39 4.04
N ILE A 51 -6.23 -1.78 4.32
CA ILE A 51 -5.63 -3.01 3.81
C ILE A 51 -5.82 -4.07 4.90
N LYS A 52 -6.55 -5.14 4.57
CA LYS A 52 -6.78 -6.24 5.51
C LYS A 52 -5.80 -7.36 5.25
N LYS A 53 -5.23 -7.89 6.32
CA LYS A 53 -4.39 -9.07 6.29
C LYS A 53 -5.25 -10.29 6.50
N GLU A 54 -5.17 -11.26 5.59
CA GLU A 54 -5.93 -12.50 5.66
C GLU A 54 -5.01 -13.70 5.52
N ASN A 55 -5.21 -14.68 6.38
CA ASN A 55 -4.48 -15.94 6.28
C ASN A 55 -5.20 -16.87 5.30
N ILE A 56 -4.43 -17.57 4.47
CA ILE A 56 -4.96 -18.57 3.55
C ILE A 56 -4.99 -19.90 4.26
N VAL A 57 -6.19 -20.43 4.44
CA VAL A 57 -6.42 -21.69 5.15
C VAL A 57 -5.69 -22.84 4.46
N GLY A 58 -4.96 -23.63 5.27
CA GLY A 58 -4.29 -24.83 4.79
C GLY A 58 -2.88 -24.61 4.24
N TRP A 59 -2.47 -23.36 3.99
CA TRP A 59 -1.18 -23.06 3.38
C TRP A 59 -0.22 -22.30 4.29
N GLY A 60 -0.72 -21.67 5.35
CA GLY A 60 0.10 -20.85 6.24
C GLY A 60 0.59 -19.54 5.59
N PHE A 61 0.05 -19.17 4.44
CA PHE A 61 0.40 -17.93 3.76
C PHE A 61 -0.59 -16.83 4.09
N THR A 62 -0.15 -15.60 3.87
CA THR A 62 -0.95 -14.40 4.10
C THR A 62 -1.16 -13.67 2.78
N ARG A 63 -2.36 -13.14 2.59
CA ARG A 63 -2.67 -12.21 1.50
C ARG A 63 -3.17 -10.89 2.08
N TYR A 64 -3.13 -9.86 1.28
CA TYR A 64 -3.60 -8.53 1.63
C TYR A 64 -4.77 -8.16 0.73
N VAL A 65 -5.84 -7.62 1.31
CA VAL A 65 -7.07 -7.34 0.58
C VAL A 65 -7.55 -5.94 0.89
N VAL A 66 -7.83 -5.18 -0.16
CA VAL A 66 -8.58 -3.92 -0.08
C VAL A 66 -9.92 -4.18 -0.76
N SER A 67 -11.01 -4.20 0.01
CA SER A 67 -12.33 -4.51 -0.54
C SER A 67 -12.85 -3.39 -1.43
N GLU A 68 -12.62 -2.14 -0.99
CA GLU A 68 -13.04 -0.96 -1.74
C GLU A 68 -12.24 0.25 -1.25
N LEU A 69 -12.13 1.27 -2.09
CA LEU A 69 -11.69 2.57 -1.64
C LEU A 69 -12.89 3.32 -1.10
N GLY A 70 -12.75 3.88 0.10
CA GLY A 70 -13.76 4.76 0.67
C GLY A 70 -13.77 6.12 -0.01
N PRO A 71 -14.53 7.06 0.52
CA PRO A 71 -14.59 8.40 -0.07
C PRO A 71 -13.24 9.10 0.00
N MET A 72 -12.98 9.92 -1.01
CA MET A 72 -11.79 10.77 -1.03
C MET A 72 -12.03 11.99 -0.15
N ALA A 73 -11.10 12.27 0.74
CA ALA A 73 -11.11 13.43 1.62
C ALA A 73 -9.84 14.25 1.39
N GLY A 74 -9.85 15.50 1.83
CA GLY A 74 -8.68 16.33 1.64
C GLY A 74 -8.81 17.71 2.27
N THR A 75 -7.76 18.50 2.13
CA THR A 75 -7.78 19.91 2.50
C THR A 75 -8.72 20.66 1.56
N ARG A 76 -9.34 21.73 2.08
CA ARG A 76 -10.34 22.47 1.32
C ARG A 76 -9.88 23.89 1.10
N MET A 77 -9.00 24.07 0.13
CA MET A 77 -8.69 25.39 -0.39
C MET A 77 -9.59 25.65 -1.59
N ALA A 78 -10.08 26.87 -1.69
CA ALA A 78 -10.84 27.25 -2.87
C ALA A 78 -9.95 27.17 -4.11
N VAL A 79 -10.45 26.50 -5.13
CA VAL A 79 -9.75 26.35 -6.41
C VAL A 79 -10.60 27.02 -7.48
N ASP A 80 -9.94 27.79 -8.37
CA ASP A 80 -10.60 28.36 -9.53
C ASP A 80 -11.23 27.23 -10.36
N PRO A 81 -12.55 27.27 -10.65
CA PRO A 81 -13.21 26.25 -11.47
C PRO A 81 -12.57 26.06 -12.85
N ASN A 82 -11.87 27.07 -13.35
CA ASN A 82 -11.18 27.03 -14.64
C ASN A 82 -9.71 26.64 -14.53
N ALA A 83 -9.22 26.38 -13.31
CA ALA A 83 -7.84 25.94 -13.12
C ALA A 83 -7.65 24.56 -13.76
N PRO A 84 -6.48 24.31 -14.39
CA PRO A 84 -6.21 23.00 -14.96
C PRO A 84 -6.13 21.93 -13.87
N THR A 85 -6.59 20.74 -14.22
CA THR A 85 -6.41 19.54 -13.38
C THR A 85 -5.22 18.74 -13.89
N VAL A 86 -4.68 17.90 -13.02
CA VAL A 86 -3.58 16.99 -13.35
C VAL A 86 -3.91 15.59 -12.87
N ASN A 87 -3.28 14.61 -13.45
CA ASN A 87 -3.37 13.23 -12.97
C ASN A 87 -2.47 13.08 -11.76
N ARG A 88 -3.07 12.68 -10.64
CA ARG A 88 -2.35 12.48 -9.39
C ARG A 88 -2.70 11.12 -8.81
N PHE A 89 -1.68 10.41 -8.33
CA PHE A 89 -1.90 9.21 -7.55
C PHE A 89 -2.29 9.60 -6.13
N ILE A 90 -3.49 9.23 -5.71
CA ILE A 90 -4.02 9.51 -4.37
C ILE A 90 -4.07 8.19 -3.62
N ARG A 91 -3.39 8.13 -2.48
CA ARG A 91 -3.25 6.92 -1.69
C ARG A 91 -4.24 6.85 -0.53
N LEU A 92 -4.38 5.67 0.06
CA LEU A 92 -5.09 5.51 1.33
C LEU A 92 -4.42 6.39 2.38
N GLY A 93 -5.24 7.06 3.18
CA GLY A 93 -4.78 7.86 4.30
C GLY A 93 -4.37 7.00 5.50
N GLY A 94 -3.92 7.69 6.54
CA GLY A 94 -3.49 7.05 7.79
C GLY A 94 -2.01 6.71 7.82
N ALA A 95 -1.64 5.93 8.82
CA ALA A 95 -0.26 5.51 9.03
C ALA A 95 0.22 4.59 7.90
N PRO A 96 1.53 4.55 7.60
CA PRO A 96 2.06 3.63 6.61
C PRO A 96 1.73 2.17 6.93
N SER A 97 1.34 1.41 5.91
CA SER A 97 1.11 -0.03 6.04
C SER A 97 2.43 -0.76 5.86
N LEU A 98 3.08 -1.05 6.96
CA LEU A 98 4.38 -1.73 6.95
C LEU A 98 4.20 -3.21 7.23
N ILE A 99 4.81 -4.04 6.38
CA ILE A 99 4.80 -5.48 6.52
C ILE A 99 6.23 -6.00 6.56
N ARG A 100 6.37 -7.22 7.09
CA ARG A 100 7.67 -7.89 7.19
C ARG A 100 8.26 -8.13 5.81
N TYR A 101 9.57 -7.89 5.68
CA TYR A 101 10.33 -8.24 4.48
C TYR A 101 10.71 -9.72 4.53
N ASN A 102 10.22 -10.49 3.57
CA ASN A 102 10.59 -11.88 3.40
C ASN A 102 10.63 -12.22 1.91
N SER A 103 11.82 -12.29 1.34
CA SER A 103 12.02 -12.54 -0.08
C SER A 103 11.60 -13.94 -0.52
N ARG A 104 11.42 -14.87 0.43
CA ARG A 104 11.02 -16.25 0.12
C ARG A 104 9.55 -16.38 -0.22
N LEU A 105 8.74 -15.37 0.13
CA LEU A 105 7.31 -15.38 -0.11
C LEU A 105 6.93 -14.18 -0.98
N PRO A 106 6.04 -14.38 -1.96
CA PRO A 106 5.49 -13.25 -2.70
C PRO A 106 4.56 -12.45 -1.78
N VAL A 107 4.50 -11.15 -1.99
CA VAL A 107 3.49 -10.29 -1.38
C VAL A 107 2.35 -10.17 -2.37
N VAL A 108 1.18 -10.67 -2.02
CA VAL A 108 0.02 -10.73 -2.92
C VAL A 108 -1.08 -9.82 -2.39
N VAL A 109 -1.50 -8.88 -3.22
CA VAL A 109 -2.47 -7.85 -2.84
C VAL A 109 -3.66 -7.89 -3.81
N TYR A 110 -4.85 -7.99 -3.26
CA TYR A 110 -6.11 -7.99 -4.02
C TYR A 110 -6.80 -6.65 -3.83
N VAL A 111 -7.13 -6.01 -4.93
CA VAL A 111 -7.75 -4.67 -4.93
C VAL A 111 -8.89 -4.63 -5.96
N PRO A 112 -9.81 -3.67 -5.84
CA PRO A 112 -10.80 -3.45 -6.90
C PRO A 112 -10.15 -3.06 -8.22
N GLU A 113 -10.82 -3.32 -9.33
CA GLU A 113 -10.38 -2.84 -10.65
C GLU A 113 -10.17 -1.34 -10.64
N GLY A 114 -9.11 -0.87 -11.29
CA GLY A 114 -8.74 0.54 -11.35
C GLY A 114 -7.93 1.03 -10.16
N VAL A 115 -7.81 0.24 -9.11
CA VAL A 115 -6.98 0.56 -7.96
C VAL A 115 -5.56 0.07 -8.21
N GLU A 116 -4.58 0.90 -7.86
CA GLU A 116 -3.16 0.61 -8.07
C GLU A 116 -2.51 0.20 -6.75
N VAL A 117 -1.54 -0.66 -6.87
CA VAL A 117 -0.69 -1.06 -5.74
C VAL A 117 0.74 -0.65 -6.05
N ARG A 118 1.32 0.11 -5.15
CA ARG A 118 2.73 0.49 -5.19
C ARG A 118 3.38 0.06 -3.90
N TYR A 119 4.69 0.05 -3.87
CA TYR A 119 5.41 -0.29 -2.65
C TYR A 119 6.73 0.44 -2.61
N ARG A 120 7.26 0.58 -1.41
CA ARG A 120 8.64 1.03 -1.21
C ARG A 120 9.25 0.28 -0.03
N ILE A 121 10.57 0.23 -0.04
CA ILE A 121 11.32 -0.53 0.96
C ILE A 121 11.84 0.41 2.02
N TRP A 122 11.58 0.07 3.27
CA TRP A 122 12.15 0.74 4.44
C TRP A 122 13.35 -0.06 4.91
N ARG A 123 14.41 0.63 5.25
CA ARG A 123 15.64 0.02 5.76
C ARG A 123 16.01 0.65 7.08
N ALA A 124 16.20 -0.18 8.10
CA ALA A 124 16.71 0.25 9.40
C ALA A 124 18.24 0.35 9.36
N GLU A 125 18.80 1.25 10.17
CA GLU A 125 20.23 1.22 10.45
C GLU A 125 20.56 -0.09 11.15
N PRO A 126 21.70 -0.73 10.83
CA PRO A 126 22.04 -2.04 11.44
C PRO A 126 22.22 -1.96 12.96
N ASP A 127 22.72 -0.84 13.44
CA ASP A 127 23.05 -0.67 14.86
C ASP A 127 22.02 0.21 15.56
N SER A 128 21.59 -0.23 16.74
CA SER A 128 20.76 0.59 17.62
C SER A 128 21.62 1.59 18.38
N LYS A 129 21.00 2.66 18.82
CA LYS A 129 21.64 3.70 19.64
C LYS A 129 20.94 3.76 20.99
N ALA A 130 21.71 3.95 22.05
CA ALA A 130 21.15 4.11 23.38
C ALA A 130 20.50 5.51 23.49
N ALA A 131 19.32 5.54 24.13
CA ALA A 131 18.70 6.81 24.49
C ALA A 131 19.36 7.39 25.75
N ASN A 132 19.31 8.69 25.90
CA ASN A 132 19.82 9.35 27.09
C ASN A 132 18.77 9.32 28.20
N GLU A 133 19.24 9.03 29.41
CA GLU A 133 18.43 9.15 30.62
C GLU A 133 18.39 10.62 31.05
N VAL A 134 17.23 11.12 31.42
CA VAL A 134 17.04 12.50 31.90
C VAL A 134 16.48 12.53 33.31
#